data_89bf7c66bd1dfc27d2e7550949e199c4
#
_entry.id   89bf7c66bd1dfc27d2e7550949e199c4
#
_cell.length_a   1.000
_cell.length_b   1.000
_cell.length_c   1.000
_cell.angle_alpha   90.00
_cell.angle_beta   90.00
_cell.angle_gamma   90.00
#
_symmetry.space_group_name_H-M   'P 1'
#
loop_
_entity.id
_entity.type
_entity.pdbx_description
1 polymer ?
#
loop_
_entity_poly.entity_id
_entity_poly.type
_entity_poly.pdbx_seq_one_letter_code
_entity_poly.pdbx_strand_id
1 'polypeptide(L)'
;MDWVAWHAAYDDPSSPLSLRLRAVRGHLSDALDAAPPGPVRLLSLCAGQGHDVLGVLPEHPRGPDTSAVLVEYDAHNAAVARAGAARAGLARVQVREADAAQPAGYADAVPAGVLLLCGIFGNVSDEDIQRTARAAPALCAAGATVIWTRHRRAPDLTPRIRGWFRASGFDEVAFDVPDETITGVSVGVGRLAVPPPAALPDGPLFTFRAP
;
A
#
# COMPACT_ATOMS: atom_id res chain seq x y z
N MET A 1 -6.31 -11.05 -15.97
CA MET A 1 -7.36 -10.81 -14.92
C MET A 1 -8.08 -9.55 -15.30
N ASP A 2 -9.41 -9.54 -15.32
CA ASP A 2 -10.20 -8.34 -15.55
C ASP A 2 -10.24 -7.53 -14.24
N TRP A 3 -9.41 -6.50 -14.16
CA TRP A 3 -9.29 -5.66 -12.97
C TRP A 3 -10.54 -4.79 -12.74
N VAL A 4 -11.33 -4.48 -13.79
CA VAL A 4 -12.57 -3.72 -13.66
C VAL A 4 -13.64 -4.58 -12.98
N ALA A 5 -13.83 -5.82 -13.43
CA ALA A 5 -14.75 -6.75 -12.80
C ALA A 5 -14.31 -7.10 -11.36
N TRP A 6 -13.00 -7.13 -11.08
CA TRP A 6 -12.48 -7.35 -9.74
C TRP A 6 -12.87 -6.24 -8.75
N HIS A 7 -12.91 -4.97 -9.21
CA HIS A 7 -13.32 -3.84 -8.37
C HIS A 7 -14.81 -3.87 -8.00
N ALA A 8 -15.68 -4.52 -8.78
CA ALA A 8 -17.10 -4.65 -8.45
C ALA A 8 -17.35 -5.36 -7.10
N ALA A 9 -16.40 -6.16 -6.62
CA ALA A 9 -16.51 -6.77 -5.29
C ALA A 9 -16.44 -5.77 -4.12
N TYR A 10 -16.04 -4.52 -4.34
CA TYR A 10 -16.12 -3.47 -3.33
C TYR A 10 -17.56 -2.97 -3.08
N ASP A 11 -18.50 -3.24 -3.99
CA ASP A 11 -19.92 -2.88 -3.83
C ASP A 11 -20.63 -3.78 -2.79
N ASP A 12 -20.07 -4.95 -2.48
CA ASP A 12 -20.55 -5.83 -1.40
C ASP A 12 -19.74 -5.58 -0.11
N PRO A 13 -20.36 -4.98 0.93
CA PRO A 13 -19.70 -4.71 2.21
C PRO A 13 -19.17 -5.95 2.94
N SER A 14 -19.75 -7.14 2.65
CA SER A 14 -19.35 -8.42 3.25
C SER A 14 -18.25 -9.13 2.47
N SER A 15 -17.92 -8.65 1.29
CA SER A 15 -16.88 -9.27 0.45
C SER A 15 -15.50 -9.25 1.13
N PRO A 16 -14.65 -10.25 0.86
CA PRO A 16 -13.27 -10.26 1.36
C PRO A 16 -12.49 -8.99 1.01
N LEU A 17 -12.77 -8.39 -0.16
CA LEU A 17 -12.12 -7.14 -0.59
C LEU A 17 -12.57 -5.95 0.25
N SER A 18 -13.87 -5.84 0.56
CA SER A 18 -14.42 -4.76 1.40
C SER A 18 -13.96 -4.90 2.85
N LEU A 19 -13.88 -6.12 3.39
CA LEU A 19 -13.33 -6.39 4.71
C LEU A 19 -11.87 -5.96 4.79
N ARG A 20 -11.07 -6.35 3.80
CA ARG A 20 -9.66 -5.92 3.68
C ARG A 20 -9.53 -4.40 3.59
N LEU A 21 -10.35 -3.77 2.74
CA LEU A 21 -10.31 -2.32 2.56
C LEU A 21 -10.59 -1.57 3.86
N ARG A 22 -11.58 -2.04 4.65
CA ARG A 22 -11.86 -1.43 5.96
C ARG A 22 -10.68 -1.54 6.92
N ALA A 23 -10.03 -2.72 6.98
CA ALA A 23 -8.84 -2.89 7.80
C ALA A 23 -7.68 -2.00 7.34
N VAL A 24 -7.41 -1.93 6.03
CA VAL A 24 -6.38 -1.04 5.46
C VAL A 24 -6.68 0.42 5.78
N ARG A 25 -7.94 0.87 5.66
CA ARG A 25 -8.35 2.25 5.99
C ARG A 25 -8.16 2.55 7.49
N GLY A 26 -8.51 1.62 8.37
CA GLY A 26 -8.26 1.75 9.81
C GLY A 26 -6.77 1.95 10.10
N HIS A 27 -5.92 1.06 9.59
CA HIS A 27 -4.48 1.18 9.79
C HIS A 27 -3.86 2.41 9.11
N LEU A 28 -4.42 2.86 7.98
CA LEU A 28 -3.99 4.11 7.36
C LEU A 28 -4.33 5.32 8.25
N SER A 29 -5.54 5.34 8.83
CA SER A 29 -5.93 6.37 9.80
C SER A 29 -4.99 6.38 11.00
N ASP A 30 -4.74 5.22 11.61
CA ASP A 30 -3.83 5.08 12.75
C ASP A 30 -2.40 5.54 12.41
N ALA A 31 -1.94 5.23 11.18
CA ALA A 31 -0.62 5.65 10.71
C ALA A 31 -0.51 7.17 10.54
N LEU A 32 -1.59 7.82 10.08
CA LEU A 32 -1.66 9.28 9.96
C LEU A 32 -1.70 9.95 11.34
N ASP A 33 -2.45 9.37 12.30
CA ASP A 33 -2.49 9.87 13.69
C ASP A 33 -1.14 9.74 14.40
N ALA A 34 -0.44 8.63 14.16
CA ALA A 34 0.88 8.36 14.73
C ALA A 34 2.02 9.10 14.03
N ALA A 35 1.77 9.74 12.88
CA ALA A 35 2.80 10.48 12.15
C ALA A 35 3.25 11.72 12.92
N PRO A 36 4.55 12.08 12.88
CA PRO A 36 5.07 13.29 13.50
C PRO A 36 4.29 14.55 13.05
N PRO A 37 4.26 15.62 13.88
CA PRO A 37 3.70 16.90 13.45
C PRO A 37 4.33 17.41 12.14
N GLY A 38 3.51 18.05 11.29
CA GLY A 38 3.93 18.59 10.00
C GLY A 38 3.46 17.75 8.82
N PRO A 39 3.93 18.04 7.59
CA PRO A 39 3.47 17.39 6.38
C PRO A 39 3.75 15.88 6.37
N VAL A 40 2.77 15.09 5.95
CA VAL A 40 2.90 13.64 5.73
C VAL A 40 3.03 13.37 4.23
N ARG A 41 3.97 12.50 3.87
CA ARG A 41 4.10 11.97 2.51
C ARG A 41 3.62 10.54 2.47
N LEU A 42 2.67 10.24 1.61
CA LEU A 42 2.10 8.92 1.42
C LEU A 42 2.44 8.41 0.01
N LEU A 43 2.91 7.19 -0.09
CA LEU A 43 3.13 6.49 -1.36
C LEU A 43 2.29 5.21 -1.38
N SER A 44 1.41 5.08 -2.39
CA SER A 44 0.63 3.86 -2.62
C SER A 44 1.05 3.25 -3.95
N LEU A 45 1.57 2.02 -3.92
CA LEU A 45 1.98 1.27 -5.10
C LEU A 45 0.87 0.29 -5.51
N CYS A 46 0.55 0.24 -6.82
CA CYS A 46 -0.58 -0.49 -7.39
C CYS A 46 -1.90 -0.04 -6.74
N ALA A 47 -2.12 1.26 -6.77
CA ALA A 47 -3.19 1.91 -6.02
C ALA A 47 -4.60 1.58 -6.52
N GLY A 48 -4.75 0.98 -7.71
CA GLY A 48 -6.05 0.73 -8.32
C GLY A 48 -6.85 2.03 -8.46
N GLN A 49 -8.10 2.00 -8.02
CA GLN A 49 -8.96 3.18 -8.00
C GLN A 49 -8.76 4.07 -6.76
N GLY A 50 -7.77 3.79 -5.93
CA GLY A 50 -7.40 4.59 -4.76
C GLY A 50 -8.37 4.50 -3.59
N HIS A 51 -9.19 3.47 -3.51
CA HIS A 51 -10.26 3.33 -2.50
C HIS A 51 -9.77 3.42 -1.05
N ASP A 52 -8.54 3.02 -0.77
CA ASP A 52 -7.89 3.13 0.53
C ASP A 52 -7.62 4.59 0.90
N VAL A 53 -6.82 5.29 0.12
CA VAL A 53 -6.39 6.67 0.37
C VAL A 53 -7.56 7.66 0.23
N LEU A 54 -8.34 7.53 -0.85
CA LEU A 54 -9.47 8.43 -1.13
C LEU A 54 -10.64 8.22 -0.16
N GLY A 55 -10.68 7.09 0.55
CA GLY A 55 -11.69 6.83 1.58
C GLY A 55 -11.28 7.27 2.98
N VAL A 56 -10.04 7.73 3.17
CA VAL A 56 -9.53 8.17 4.48
C VAL A 56 -9.25 9.68 4.46
N LEU A 57 -8.47 10.17 3.51
CA LEU A 57 -7.98 11.55 3.51
C LEU A 57 -9.06 12.64 3.59
N PRO A 58 -10.24 12.50 2.95
CA PRO A 58 -11.26 13.57 2.99
C PRO A 58 -11.77 13.89 4.38
N GLU A 59 -11.85 12.87 5.26
CA GLU A 59 -12.44 12.98 6.58
C GLU A 59 -11.39 13.00 7.71
N HIS A 60 -10.12 12.69 7.37
CA HIS A 60 -9.06 12.60 8.37
C HIS A 60 -8.50 13.99 8.72
N PRO A 61 -8.29 14.32 10.03
CA PRO A 61 -7.73 15.61 10.44
C PRO A 61 -6.38 15.95 9.80
N ARG A 62 -5.55 14.93 9.51
CA ARG A 62 -4.26 15.08 8.83
C ARG A 62 -4.37 15.08 7.30
N GLY A 63 -5.58 14.93 6.74
CA GLY A 63 -5.80 14.93 5.30
C GLY A 63 -5.24 16.19 4.59
N PRO A 64 -5.53 17.41 5.08
CA PRO A 64 -5.00 18.64 4.49
C PRO A 64 -3.46 18.74 4.49
N ASP A 65 -2.79 18.09 5.44
CA ASP A 65 -1.33 18.10 5.56
C ASP A 65 -0.68 16.92 4.82
N THR A 66 -1.47 15.99 4.31
CA THR A 66 -0.97 14.80 3.62
C THR A 66 -0.87 15.04 2.13
N SER A 67 0.34 14.84 1.60
CA SER A 67 0.56 14.71 0.15
C SER A 67 0.67 13.23 -0.20
N ALA A 68 -0.10 12.77 -1.20
CA ALA A 68 -0.11 11.37 -1.59
C ALA A 68 0.23 11.19 -3.07
N VAL A 69 1.05 10.20 -3.38
CA VAL A 69 1.29 9.71 -4.74
C VAL A 69 0.73 8.30 -4.85
N LEU A 70 -0.24 8.13 -5.74
CA LEU A 70 -0.87 6.88 -6.08
C LEU A 70 -0.30 6.42 -7.43
N VAL A 71 0.42 5.31 -7.45
CA VAL A 71 1.01 4.75 -8.66
C VAL A 71 0.13 3.59 -9.13
N GLU A 72 -0.39 3.70 -10.34
CA GLU A 72 -1.27 2.71 -10.95
C GLU A 72 -0.90 2.52 -12.42
N TYR A 73 -0.82 1.26 -12.86
CA TYR A 73 -0.45 0.93 -14.23
C TYR A 73 -1.63 0.97 -15.21
N ASP A 74 -2.81 0.56 -14.74
CA ASP A 74 -4.02 0.54 -15.57
C ASP A 74 -4.59 1.94 -15.76
N ALA A 75 -4.68 2.39 -17.00
CA ALA A 75 -5.13 3.74 -17.36
C ALA A 75 -6.57 4.03 -16.91
N HIS A 76 -7.47 3.02 -16.95
CA HIS A 76 -8.85 3.18 -16.51
C HIS A 76 -8.92 3.39 -14.99
N ASN A 77 -8.25 2.54 -14.22
CA ASN A 77 -8.19 2.68 -12.77
C ASN A 77 -7.55 3.98 -12.34
N ALA A 78 -6.47 4.38 -12.99
CA ALA A 78 -5.81 5.67 -12.75
C ALA A 78 -6.76 6.85 -13.04
N ALA A 79 -7.56 6.80 -14.12
CA ALA A 79 -8.55 7.82 -14.44
C ALA A 79 -9.66 7.89 -13.38
N VAL A 80 -10.16 6.75 -12.91
CA VAL A 80 -11.16 6.68 -11.83
C VAL A 80 -10.61 7.26 -10.53
N ALA A 81 -9.37 6.92 -10.17
CA ALA A 81 -8.71 7.47 -8.98
C ALA A 81 -8.53 9.00 -9.07
N ARG A 82 -8.09 9.53 -10.23
CA ARG A 82 -7.98 10.99 -10.46
C ARG A 82 -9.32 11.70 -10.29
N ALA A 83 -10.38 11.13 -10.90
CA ALA A 83 -11.73 11.68 -10.77
C ALA A 83 -12.23 11.62 -9.32
N GLY A 84 -11.91 10.57 -8.59
CA GLY A 84 -12.20 10.41 -7.17
C GLY A 84 -11.51 11.46 -6.32
N ALA A 85 -10.20 11.66 -6.50
CA ALA A 85 -9.43 12.69 -5.81
C ALA A 85 -9.97 14.10 -6.07
N ALA A 86 -10.31 14.42 -7.34
CA ALA A 86 -10.88 15.70 -7.71
C ALA A 86 -12.25 15.94 -7.05
N ARG A 87 -13.15 14.94 -7.07
CA ARG A 87 -14.47 15.05 -6.41
C ARG A 87 -14.35 15.25 -4.89
N ALA A 88 -13.34 14.63 -4.27
CA ALA A 88 -13.08 14.78 -2.84
C ALA A 88 -12.28 16.05 -2.48
N GLY A 89 -11.94 16.90 -3.45
CA GLY A 89 -11.18 18.13 -3.22
C GLY A 89 -9.74 17.92 -2.76
N LEU A 90 -9.16 16.76 -3.01
CA LEU A 90 -7.84 16.35 -2.54
C LEU A 90 -6.72 16.87 -3.46
N ALA A 91 -6.47 18.17 -3.43
CA ALA A 91 -5.51 18.84 -4.31
C ALA A 91 -4.06 18.36 -4.16
N ARG A 92 -3.72 17.68 -3.03
CA ARG A 92 -2.39 17.14 -2.75
C ARG A 92 -2.26 15.65 -3.09
N VAL A 93 -3.28 15.04 -3.69
CA VAL A 93 -3.24 13.66 -4.18
C VAL A 93 -2.91 13.67 -5.67
N GLN A 94 -1.80 13.06 -6.02
CA GLN A 94 -1.36 12.88 -7.40
C GLN A 94 -1.51 11.41 -7.78
N VAL A 95 -2.19 11.13 -8.89
CA VAL A 95 -2.29 9.78 -9.46
C VAL A 95 -1.38 9.69 -10.68
N ARG A 96 -0.42 8.77 -10.64
CA ARG A 96 0.54 8.51 -11.71
C ARG A 96 0.20 7.22 -12.42
N GLU A 97 0.00 7.31 -13.72
CA GLU A 97 -0.08 6.15 -14.59
C GLU A 97 1.34 5.69 -14.90
N ALA A 98 1.83 4.70 -14.13
CA ALA A 98 3.22 4.23 -14.21
C ALA A 98 3.34 2.81 -13.67
N ASP A 99 4.45 2.15 -14.02
CA ASP A 99 4.80 0.85 -13.45
C ASP A 99 5.31 1.01 -12.01
N ALA A 100 4.51 0.56 -11.06
CA ALA A 100 4.85 0.60 -9.63
C ALA A 100 6.06 -0.27 -9.27
N ALA A 101 6.48 -1.19 -10.13
CA ALA A 101 7.70 -1.96 -9.93
C ALA A 101 8.97 -1.13 -10.14
N GLN A 102 8.88 0.01 -10.83
CA GLN A 102 10.03 0.85 -11.20
C GLN A 102 10.16 2.07 -10.28
N PRO A 103 11.05 2.05 -9.26
CA PRO A 103 11.19 3.16 -8.30
C PRO A 103 11.51 4.52 -8.94
N ALA A 104 12.19 4.53 -10.08
CA ALA A 104 12.49 5.76 -10.81
C ALA A 104 11.24 6.56 -11.20
N GLY A 105 10.09 5.90 -11.40
CA GLY A 105 8.82 6.55 -11.78
C GLY A 105 8.18 7.38 -10.64
N TYR A 106 8.66 7.23 -9.41
CA TYR A 106 8.15 7.95 -8.23
C TYR A 106 9.26 8.36 -7.24
N ALA A 107 10.48 8.52 -7.75
CA ALA A 107 11.65 8.88 -6.93
C ALA A 107 11.46 10.20 -6.15
N ASP A 108 10.72 11.16 -6.70
CA ASP A 108 10.39 12.43 -6.05
C ASP A 108 9.31 12.28 -4.95
N ALA A 109 8.59 11.16 -4.90
CA ALA A 109 7.60 10.85 -3.88
C ALA A 109 8.22 10.22 -2.61
N VAL A 110 9.49 9.84 -2.65
CA VAL A 110 10.21 9.30 -1.49
C VAL A 110 11.13 10.33 -0.85
N PRO A 111 11.49 10.17 0.42
CA PRO A 111 11.02 9.15 1.34
C PRO A 111 9.57 9.39 1.80
N ALA A 112 8.80 8.32 1.93
CA ALA A 112 7.40 8.37 2.37
C ALA A 112 7.28 8.10 3.87
N GLY A 113 6.39 8.84 4.55
CA GLY A 113 6.02 8.57 5.95
C GLY A 113 5.02 7.41 6.08
N VAL A 114 4.23 7.16 5.02
CA VAL A 114 3.34 5.99 4.92
C VAL A 114 3.52 5.35 3.55
N LEU A 115 3.76 4.04 3.53
CA LEU A 115 3.91 3.23 2.32
C LEU A 115 2.81 2.16 2.27
N LEU A 116 1.99 2.16 1.21
CA LEU A 116 0.98 1.14 0.96
C LEU A 116 1.45 0.18 -0.13
N LEU A 117 1.46 -1.12 0.19
CA LEU A 117 1.80 -2.23 -0.69
C LEU A 117 0.59 -3.21 -0.78
N CYS A 118 -0.58 -2.64 -1.13
CA CYS A 118 -1.83 -3.37 -1.14
C CYS A 118 -2.11 -3.99 -2.52
N GLY A 119 -2.53 -5.27 -2.55
CA GLY A 119 -2.88 -5.97 -3.80
C GLY A 119 -1.69 -6.51 -4.60
N ILE A 120 -0.45 -6.33 -4.15
CA ILE A 120 0.76 -6.74 -4.87
C ILE A 120 1.12 -8.20 -4.59
N PHE A 121 1.26 -8.56 -3.32
CA PHE A 121 1.87 -9.83 -2.89
C PHE A 121 1.08 -11.09 -3.26
N GLY A 122 -0.17 -10.94 -3.71
CA GLY A 122 -0.97 -12.02 -4.28
C GLY A 122 -0.61 -12.40 -5.72
N ASN A 123 0.10 -11.52 -6.43
CA ASN A 123 0.25 -11.55 -7.89
C ASN A 123 1.70 -11.60 -8.36
N VAL A 124 2.65 -11.74 -7.43
CA VAL A 124 4.09 -11.77 -7.71
C VAL A 124 4.73 -13.05 -7.12
N SER A 125 5.99 -13.33 -7.45
CA SER A 125 6.72 -14.49 -6.89
C SER A 125 7.10 -14.27 -5.42
N ASP A 126 7.44 -15.36 -4.72
CA ASP A 126 7.92 -15.30 -3.34
C ASP A 126 9.22 -14.49 -3.24
N GLU A 127 10.09 -14.65 -4.24
CA GLU A 127 11.35 -13.93 -4.37
C GLU A 127 11.12 -12.43 -4.56
N ASP A 128 10.09 -12.06 -5.34
CA ASP A 128 9.71 -10.67 -5.56
C ASP A 128 9.13 -10.03 -4.30
N ILE A 129 8.33 -10.78 -3.53
CA ILE A 129 7.84 -10.31 -2.23
C ILE A 129 9.01 -10.03 -1.29
N GLN A 130 9.96 -10.97 -1.21
CA GLN A 130 11.15 -10.81 -0.37
C GLN A 130 12.00 -9.62 -0.83
N ARG A 131 12.21 -9.44 -2.14
CA ARG A 131 12.92 -8.30 -2.72
C ARG A 131 12.23 -6.98 -2.38
N THR A 132 10.90 -6.92 -2.53
CA THR A 132 10.09 -5.75 -2.19
C THR A 132 10.20 -5.41 -0.70
N ALA A 133 10.10 -6.39 0.20
CA ALA A 133 10.26 -6.17 1.63
C ALA A 133 11.65 -5.64 2.00
N ARG A 134 12.71 -6.14 1.34
CA ARG A 134 14.09 -5.65 1.53
C ARG A 134 14.30 -4.23 0.98
N ALA A 135 13.60 -3.88 -0.08
CA ALA A 135 13.69 -2.56 -0.71
C ALA A 135 12.83 -1.50 0.00
N ALA A 136 11.79 -1.91 0.72
CA ALA A 136 10.82 -1.00 1.35
C ALA A 136 11.46 0.08 2.25
N PRO A 137 12.52 -0.20 3.05
CA PRO A 137 13.19 0.85 3.84
C PRO A 137 13.70 2.02 3.01
N ALA A 138 14.16 1.78 1.77
CA ALA A 138 14.67 2.84 0.89
C ALA A 138 13.56 3.74 0.33
N LEU A 139 12.31 3.31 0.42
CA LEU A 139 11.15 4.12 0.04
C LEU A 139 10.58 4.92 1.22
N CYS A 140 11.04 4.64 2.44
CA CYS A 140 10.47 5.11 3.68
C CYS A 140 11.30 6.21 4.34
N ALA A 141 10.63 7.15 4.98
CA ALA A 141 11.25 8.04 5.96
C ALA A 141 11.56 7.28 7.27
N ALA A 142 12.42 7.82 8.12
CA ALA A 142 12.66 7.27 9.44
C ALA A 142 11.34 7.22 10.24
N GLY A 143 11.04 6.08 10.86
CA GLY A 143 9.80 5.87 11.59
C GLY A 143 8.54 5.70 10.73
N ALA A 144 8.69 5.56 9.41
CA ALA A 144 7.56 5.38 8.49
C ALA A 144 6.76 4.10 8.79
N THR A 145 5.47 4.15 8.47
CA THR A 145 4.59 2.98 8.54
C THR A 145 4.45 2.35 7.15
N VAL A 146 4.66 1.03 7.06
CA VAL A 146 4.31 0.22 5.90
C VAL A 146 3.05 -0.58 6.17
N ILE A 147 2.11 -0.58 5.21
CA ILE A 147 0.90 -1.39 5.25
C ILE A 147 0.89 -2.27 4.01
N TRP A 148 0.77 -3.57 4.20
CA TRP A 148 0.76 -4.53 3.10
C TRP A 148 -0.38 -5.55 3.25
N THR A 149 -0.80 -6.15 2.13
CA THR A 149 -1.87 -7.14 2.12
C THR A 149 -1.45 -8.42 1.41
N ARG A 150 -1.94 -9.56 1.91
CA ARG A 150 -1.75 -10.88 1.30
C ARG A 150 -2.93 -11.79 1.62
N HIS A 151 -3.27 -12.69 0.70
CA HIS A 151 -4.17 -13.81 1.00
C HIS A 151 -3.45 -14.89 1.82
N ARG A 152 -4.21 -15.64 2.61
CA ARG A 152 -3.72 -16.76 3.43
C ARG A 152 -4.01 -18.14 2.84
N ARG A 153 -4.36 -18.21 1.54
CA ARG A 153 -4.56 -19.50 0.86
C ARG A 153 -3.28 -20.32 0.93
N ALA A 154 -3.43 -21.63 1.03
CA ALA A 154 -2.29 -22.55 1.09
C ALA A 154 -1.43 -22.50 -0.19
N PRO A 155 -0.10 -22.51 -0.06
CA PRO A 155 0.66 -22.37 1.19
C PRO A 155 0.57 -20.94 1.75
N ASP A 156 0.23 -20.80 3.05
CA ASP A 156 0.17 -19.49 3.70
C ASP A 156 1.59 -18.89 3.82
N LEU A 157 1.82 -17.83 3.06
CA LEU A 157 3.12 -17.15 3.01
C LEU A 157 3.25 -16.02 4.04
N THR A 158 2.17 -15.67 4.73
CA THR A 158 2.16 -14.51 5.63
C THR A 158 3.20 -14.58 6.75
N PRO A 159 3.51 -15.75 7.37
CA PRO A 159 4.58 -15.83 8.36
C PRO A 159 5.96 -15.46 7.79
N ARG A 160 6.23 -15.85 6.53
CA ARG A 160 7.50 -15.52 5.87
C ARG A 160 7.56 -14.03 5.53
N ILE A 161 6.47 -13.45 5.04
CA ILE A 161 6.39 -12.01 4.72
C ILE A 161 6.66 -11.18 5.98
N ARG A 162 6.01 -11.50 7.09
CA ARG A 162 6.27 -10.86 8.40
C ARG A 162 7.75 -10.95 8.80
N GLY A 163 8.35 -12.15 8.62
CA GLY A 163 9.78 -12.37 8.84
C GLY A 163 10.66 -11.50 7.94
N TRP A 164 10.34 -11.35 6.67
CA TRP A 164 11.11 -10.53 5.74
C TRP A 164 11.04 -9.03 6.07
N PHE A 165 9.87 -8.50 6.43
CA PHE A 165 9.76 -7.11 6.88
C PHE A 165 10.54 -6.88 8.18
N ARG A 166 10.45 -7.81 9.14
CA ARG A 166 11.25 -7.72 10.38
C ARG A 166 12.76 -7.75 10.09
N ALA A 167 13.21 -8.66 9.23
CA ALA A 167 14.62 -8.73 8.82
C ALA A 167 15.08 -7.48 8.04
N SER A 168 14.15 -6.71 7.49
CA SER A 168 14.41 -5.45 6.78
C SER A 168 14.32 -4.22 7.71
N GLY A 169 14.17 -4.42 9.02
CA GLY A 169 14.20 -3.36 10.01
C GLY A 169 12.83 -2.76 10.35
N PHE A 170 11.74 -3.44 10.02
CA PHE A 170 10.40 -3.04 10.46
C PHE A 170 9.99 -3.79 11.72
N ASP A 171 9.62 -3.06 12.77
CA ASP A 171 8.90 -3.62 13.91
C ASP A 171 7.43 -3.84 13.51
N GLU A 172 6.91 -5.03 13.78
CA GLU A 172 5.52 -5.34 13.51
C GLU A 172 4.61 -4.60 14.49
N VAL A 173 3.70 -3.80 13.97
CA VAL A 173 2.70 -3.03 14.74
C VAL A 173 1.40 -3.81 14.85
N ALA A 174 0.94 -4.41 13.74
CA ALA A 174 -0.28 -5.19 13.68
C ALA A 174 -0.21 -6.26 12.58
N PHE A 175 -0.96 -7.33 12.79
CA PHE A 175 -1.26 -8.32 11.75
C PHE A 175 -2.70 -8.77 11.92
N ASP A 176 -3.58 -8.31 11.03
CA ASP A 176 -5.01 -8.58 11.08
C ASP A 176 -5.42 -9.63 10.07
N VAL A 177 -6.38 -10.44 10.51
CA VAL A 177 -7.15 -11.35 9.68
C VAL A 177 -8.61 -10.93 9.83
N PRO A 178 -9.11 -9.99 9.00
CA PRO A 178 -10.43 -9.38 9.17
C PRO A 178 -11.59 -10.35 9.22
N ASP A 179 -11.43 -11.52 8.61
CA ASP A 179 -12.38 -12.63 8.70
C ASP A 179 -11.64 -13.96 8.66
N GLU A 180 -11.64 -14.69 9.79
CA GLU A 180 -11.00 -16.00 9.90
C GLU A 180 -11.74 -17.08 9.12
N THR A 181 -13.04 -16.90 8.84
CA THR A 181 -13.88 -17.87 8.11
C THR A 181 -13.64 -17.78 6.60
N ILE A 182 -13.25 -16.61 6.11
CA ILE A 182 -12.92 -16.38 4.70
C ILE A 182 -11.41 -16.52 4.53
N THR A 183 -10.96 -17.70 4.11
CA THR A 183 -9.55 -17.97 3.83
C THR A 183 -9.01 -16.99 2.80
N GLY A 184 -8.48 -15.86 3.19
CA GLY A 184 -7.88 -15.11 2.14
C GLY A 184 -7.55 -13.67 2.34
N VAL A 185 -7.84 -13.10 3.50
CA VAL A 185 -7.55 -11.68 3.72
C VAL A 185 -6.63 -11.53 4.91
N SER A 186 -5.50 -10.84 4.73
CA SER A 186 -4.68 -10.37 5.83
C SER A 186 -4.08 -9.01 5.51
N VAL A 187 -3.87 -8.22 6.57
CA VAL A 187 -3.24 -6.91 6.53
C VAL A 187 -2.10 -6.92 7.55
N GLY A 188 -0.89 -6.64 7.09
CA GLY A 188 0.28 -6.48 7.96
C GLY A 188 0.69 -5.02 8.03
N VAL A 189 1.09 -4.60 9.21
CA VAL A 189 1.55 -3.24 9.49
C VAL A 189 2.90 -3.29 10.20
N GLY A 190 3.88 -2.56 9.68
CA GLY A 190 5.21 -2.45 10.26
C GLY A 190 5.65 -1.01 10.37
N ARG A 191 6.43 -0.70 11.40
CA ARG A 191 7.07 0.61 11.59
C ARG A 191 8.56 0.48 11.37
N LEU A 192 9.15 1.33 10.53
CA LEU A 192 10.59 1.31 10.28
C LEU A 192 11.34 1.76 11.53
N ALA A 193 12.11 0.83 12.13
CA ALA A 193 12.86 1.03 13.37
C ALA A 193 14.35 1.33 13.14
N VAL A 194 14.82 1.17 11.89
CA VAL A 194 16.23 1.42 11.53
C VAL A 194 16.33 2.66 10.63
N PRO A 195 17.50 3.31 10.54
CA PRO A 195 17.72 4.38 9.58
C PRO A 195 17.51 3.88 8.14
N PRO A 196 16.74 4.61 7.29
CA PRO A 196 16.54 4.21 5.91
C PRO A 196 17.85 4.36 5.11
N PRO A 197 18.10 3.50 4.11
CA PRO A 197 19.21 3.68 3.18
C PRO A 197 19.04 4.98 2.37
N ALA A 198 20.17 5.59 1.99
CA ALA A 198 20.16 6.85 1.24
C ALA A 198 19.82 6.69 -0.25
N ALA A 199 20.02 5.50 -0.82
CA ALA A 199 19.80 5.23 -2.23
C ALA A 199 18.52 4.41 -2.45
N LEU A 200 17.81 4.74 -3.53
CA LEU A 200 16.72 3.89 -4.04
C LEU A 200 17.28 2.55 -4.53
N PRO A 201 16.45 1.48 -4.51
CA PRO A 201 16.88 0.20 -5.05
C PRO A 201 17.08 0.29 -6.56
N ASP A 202 18.14 -0.36 -7.04
CA ASP A 202 18.38 -0.54 -8.47
C ASP A 202 17.44 -1.64 -9.02
N GLY A 203 16.81 -1.33 -10.17
CA GLY A 203 15.93 -2.26 -10.87
C GLY A 203 14.54 -2.44 -10.24
N PRO A 204 13.75 -3.38 -10.81
CA PRO A 204 12.35 -3.53 -10.43
C PRO A 204 12.18 -4.19 -9.06
N LEU A 205 11.20 -3.71 -8.29
CA LEU A 205 10.82 -4.26 -6.99
C LEU A 205 10.20 -5.66 -7.13
N PHE A 206 9.39 -5.85 -8.17
CA PHE A 206 8.65 -7.08 -8.44
C PHE A 206 8.32 -7.19 -9.93
N THR A 207 7.83 -8.37 -10.32
CA THR A 207 7.23 -8.61 -11.64
C THR A 207 5.91 -9.31 -11.44
N PHE A 208 4.82 -8.78 -12.00
CA PHE A 208 3.54 -9.46 -11.96
C PHE A 208 3.60 -10.77 -12.74
N ARG A 209 3.04 -11.83 -12.15
CA ARG A 209 2.86 -13.09 -12.87
C ARG A 209 1.89 -12.86 -14.02
N ALA A 210 2.18 -13.47 -15.17
CA ALA A 210 1.21 -13.50 -16.25
C ALA A 210 -0.11 -14.12 -15.75
N PRO A 211 -1.28 -13.61 -16.19
CA PRO A 211 -2.58 -14.12 -15.81
C PRO A 211 -2.82 -15.56 -16.24
#